data_af9b11eff393556b535ad1a64ff35391
#
_entry.id   af9b11eff393556b535ad1a64ff35391
#
_cell.length_a   1.000
_cell.length_b   1.000
_cell.length_c   1.000
_cell.angle_alpha   90.00
_cell.angle_beta   90.00
_cell.angle_gamma   90.00
#
_symmetry.space_group_name_H-M   'P 1'
#
loop_
_entity.id
_entity.type
_entity.pdbx_description
1 polymer ?
#
loop_
_entity_poly.entity_id
_entity_poly.type
_entity_poly.pdbx_seq_one_letter_code
_entity_poly.pdbx_strand_id
1 'polypeptide(L)'
;MKHFTIFQNFYYVIAEMTEEEIVSAIASSTYRKRVEEIRHIFAEQGEKAANEKKKELPAIAFSACYRGRRTKENLVKYLGHIVIDIDHLSEEELARILPIIRGCRYTRIVFISPKGMGVKIVVRACHPDETLPETLQEIANFHHAVYTKLASLYAQLCQI
;
A
#
# COMPACT_ATOMS: atom_id res chain seq x y z
N MET A 1 -1.64 4.20 -19.88
CA MET A 1 -1.67 3.24 -18.77
C MET A 1 -0.91 3.85 -17.61
N LYS A 2 -1.37 3.74 -16.35
CA LYS A 2 -0.64 4.28 -15.19
C LYS A 2 0.36 3.23 -14.74
N HIS A 3 1.62 3.62 -14.58
CA HIS A 3 2.69 2.79 -14.06
C HIS A 3 3.03 3.22 -12.64
N PHE A 4 3.26 2.25 -11.77
CA PHE A 4 3.67 2.45 -10.39
C PHE A 4 5.13 2.08 -10.24
N THR A 5 5.86 2.85 -9.46
CA THR A 5 7.28 2.59 -9.23
C THR A 5 7.48 1.50 -8.20
N ILE A 6 8.33 0.55 -8.52
CA ILE A 6 8.74 -0.56 -7.66
C ILE A 6 10.15 -0.31 -7.15
N PHE A 7 10.34 -0.52 -5.85
CA PHE A 7 11.60 -0.27 -5.17
C PHE A 7 12.19 -1.53 -4.54
N GLN A 8 13.51 -1.62 -4.58
CA GLN A 8 14.27 -2.49 -3.70
C GLN A 8 14.67 -1.71 -2.44
N ASN A 9 14.57 -2.38 -1.28
CA ASN A 9 14.93 -1.80 0.03
C ASN A 9 14.22 -0.47 0.32
N PHE A 10 13.00 -0.26 -0.20
CA PHE A 10 12.20 0.95 -0.06
C PHE A 10 12.81 2.22 -0.67
N TYR A 11 13.93 2.13 -1.37
CA TYR A 11 14.69 3.30 -1.77
C TYR A 11 15.09 3.36 -3.26
N TYR A 12 15.61 2.25 -3.82
CA TYR A 12 16.08 2.24 -5.21
C TYR A 12 14.99 1.74 -6.17
N VAL A 13 14.73 2.52 -7.21
CA VAL A 13 13.82 2.11 -8.30
C VAL A 13 14.43 0.92 -9.04
N ILE A 14 13.65 -0.16 -9.18
CA ILE A 14 14.05 -1.36 -9.91
C ILE A 14 13.15 -1.68 -11.09
N ALA A 15 11.91 -1.21 -11.09
CA ALA A 15 10.93 -1.45 -12.15
C ALA A 15 9.78 -0.45 -12.10
N GLU A 16 9.00 -0.44 -13.16
CA GLU A 16 7.65 0.12 -13.20
C GLU A 16 6.67 -1.00 -13.56
N MET A 17 5.50 -1.01 -12.93
CA MET A 17 4.44 -2.00 -13.17
C MET A 17 3.09 -1.33 -13.31
N THR A 18 2.23 -1.90 -14.13
CA THR A 18 0.81 -1.54 -14.19
C THR A 18 0.07 -2.03 -12.96
N GLU A 19 -1.15 -1.56 -12.77
CA GLU A 19 -2.01 -2.02 -11.68
C GLU A 19 -2.30 -3.52 -11.80
N GLU A 20 -2.59 -3.98 -13.02
CA GLU A 20 -2.89 -5.39 -13.32
C GLU A 20 -1.69 -6.29 -13.00
N GLU A 21 -0.48 -5.87 -13.35
CA GLU A 21 0.75 -6.59 -13.03
C GLU A 21 1.00 -6.67 -11.53
N ILE A 22 0.76 -5.58 -10.79
CA ILE A 22 0.86 -5.54 -9.32
C ILE A 22 -0.15 -6.50 -8.69
N VAL A 23 -1.42 -6.41 -9.08
CA VAL A 23 -2.48 -7.29 -8.56
C VAL A 23 -2.17 -8.75 -8.86
N SER A 24 -1.72 -9.05 -10.08
CA SER A 24 -1.29 -10.38 -10.48
C SER A 24 -0.11 -10.88 -9.64
N ALA A 25 0.90 -10.04 -9.41
CA ALA A 25 2.07 -10.40 -8.61
C ALA A 25 1.72 -10.68 -7.14
N ILE A 26 0.82 -9.89 -6.56
CA ILE A 26 0.34 -10.09 -5.17
C ILE A 26 -0.51 -11.36 -5.06
N ALA A 27 -1.41 -11.60 -6.02
CA ALA A 27 -2.33 -12.74 -6.00
C ALA A 27 -1.66 -14.07 -6.37
N SER A 28 -0.55 -14.02 -7.11
CA SER A 28 0.18 -15.20 -7.58
C SER A 28 1.08 -15.81 -6.51
N SER A 29 1.74 -16.91 -6.85
CA SER A 29 2.76 -17.55 -6.02
C SER A 29 4.13 -16.85 -6.05
N THR A 30 4.30 -15.75 -6.79
CA THR A 30 5.59 -15.08 -7.02
C THR A 30 6.35 -14.76 -5.72
N TYR A 31 5.63 -14.26 -4.72
CA TYR A 31 6.22 -13.89 -3.43
C TYR A 31 5.87 -14.85 -2.29
N ARG A 32 5.15 -15.96 -2.58
CA ARG A 32 4.63 -16.87 -1.55
C ARG A 32 5.71 -17.34 -0.58
N LYS A 33 6.80 -17.90 -1.08
CA LYS A 33 7.88 -18.42 -0.22
C LYS A 33 8.45 -17.35 0.71
N ARG A 34 8.67 -16.13 0.20
CA ARG A 34 9.19 -15.02 1.01
C ARG A 34 8.18 -14.55 2.05
N VAL A 35 6.90 -14.53 1.72
CA VAL A 35 5.83 -14.16 2.65
C VAL A 35 5.68 -15.23 3.73
N GLU A 36 5.71 -16.51 3.39
CA GLU A 36 5.66 -17.61 4.35
C GLU A 36 6.87 -17.58 5.30
N GLU A 37 8.06 -17.31 4.79
CA GLU A 37 9.28 -17.13 5.59
C GLU A 37 9.15 -15.93 6.56
N ILE A 38 8.60 -14.80 6.12
CA ILE A 38 8.36 -13.63 6.98
C ILE A 38 7.39 -13.97 8.10
N ARG A 39 6.31 -14.70 7.81
CA ARG A 39 5.32 -15.14 8.82
C ARG A 39 5.91 -16.13 9.81
N HIS A 40 6.73 -17.05 9.35
CA HIS A 40 7.45 -18.00 10.22
C HIS A 40 8.43 -17.25 11.15
N ILE A 41 9.25 -16.34 10.61
CA ILE A 41 10.15 -15.51 11.42
C ILE A 41 9.37 -14.65 12.42
N PHE A 42 8.21 -14.11 12.02
CA PHE A 42 7.35 -13.35 12.92
C PHE A 42 6.89 -14.19 14.13
N ALA A 43 6.45 -15.42 13.86
CA ALA A 43 5.98 -16.34 14.91
C ALA A 43 7.10 -16.77 15.86
N GLU A 44 8.30 -17.03 15.36
CA GLU A 44 9.41 -17.58 16.14
C GLU A 44 10.31 -16.53 16.80
N GLN A 45 10.55 -15.41 16.09
CA GLN A 45 11.58 -14.42 16.47
C GLN A 45 11.00 -13.03 16.72
N GLY A 46 9.69 -12.85 16.47
CA GLY A 46 8.97 -11.61 16.72
C GLY A 46 9.09 -10.57 15.61
N GLU A 47 8.48 -9.42 15.89
CA GLU A 47 8.22 -8.38 14.90
C GLU A 47 9.50 -7.75 14.31
N LYS A 48 10.53 -7.53 15.13
CA LYS A 48 11.76 -6.88 14.69
C LYS A 48 12.47 -7.70 13.60
N ALA A 49 12.60 -9.01 13.81
CA ALA A 49 13.23 -9.91 12.84
C ALA A 49 12.40 -10.00 11.55
N ALA A 50 11.08 -10.12 11.66
CA ALA A 50 10.18 -10.13 10.50
C ALA A 50 10.24 -8.82 9.69
N ASN A 51 10.35 -7.67 10.35
CA ASN A 51 10.49 -6.38 9.67
C ASN A 51 11.81 -6.25 8.90
N GLU A 52 12.92 -6.80 9.41
CA GLU A 52 14.17 -6.87 8.65
C GLU A 52 14.02 -7.75 7.41
N LYS A 53 13.44 -8.95 7.57
CA LYS A 53 13.20 -9.86 6.44
C LYS A 53 12.24 -9.27 5.39
N LYS A 54 11.22 -8.53 5.82
CA LYS A 54 10.27 -7.84 4.93
C LYS A 54 10.97 -6.86 3.97
N LYS A 55 12.12 -6.29 4.31
CA LYS A 55 12.90 -5.40 3.42
C LYS A 55 13.39 -6.08 2.14
N GLU A 56 13.45 -7.41 2.11
CA GLU A 56 13.80 -8.18 0.92
C GLU A 56 12.68 -8.23 -0.12
N LEU A 57 11.44 -7.92 0.29
CA LEU A 57 10.32 -7.80 -0.66
C LEU A 57 10.41 -6.49 -1.43
N PRO A 58 10.00 -6.47 -2.71
CA PRO A 58 9.83 -5.24 -3.43
C PRO A 58 8.76 -4.36 -2.75
N ALA A 59 8.99 -3.06 -2.72
CA ALA A 59 8.02 -2.09 -2.23
C ALA A 59 7.39 -1.33 -3.40
N ILE A 60 6.12 -1.01 -3.29
CA ILE A 60 5.34 -0.32 -4.31
C ILE A 60 5.03 1.09 -3.85
N ALA A 61 5.31 2.11 -4.67
CA ALA A 61 4.81 3.46 -4.46
C ALA A 61 3.50 3.66 -5.23
N PHE A 62 2.37 3.44 -4.58
CA PHE A 62 1.06 3.68 -5.21
C PHE A 62 0.76 5.16 -5.43
N SER A 63 1.26 6.05 -4.57
CA SER A 63 0.90 7.47 -4.61
C SER A 63 1.64 8.29 -5.67
N ALA A 64 2.84 7.86 -6.08
CA ALA A 64 3.66 8.64 -6.99
C ALA A 64 4.66 7.80 -7.77
N CYS A 65 5.11 8.31 -8.92
CA CYS A 65 6.23 7.79 -9.68
C CYS A 65 7.52 8.50 -9.31
N TYR A 66 8.63 7.78 -9.34
CA TYR A 66 9.95 8.28 -8.99
C TYR A 66 10.99 7.89 -10.02
N ARG A 67 12.07 8.67 -10.11
CA ARG A 67 13.24 8.36 -10.94
C ARG A 67 14.46 8.04 -10.06
N GLY A 68 15.02 6.84 -10.21
CA GLY A 68 16.22 6.41 -9.53
C GLY A 68 16.05 6.14 -8.03
N ARG A 69 15.66 7.13 -7.23
CA ARG A 69 15.53 7.02 -5.77
C ARG A 69 14.20 7.59 -5.27
N ARG A 70 13.71 7.06 -4.14
CA ARG A 70 12.49 7.55 -3.48
C ARG A 70 12.79 8.77 -2.62
N THR A 71 12.96 9.92 -3.26
CA THR A 71 13.15 11.24 -2.61
C THR A 71 12.20 12.27 -3.22
N LYS A 72 11.98 13.38 -2.54
CA LYS A 72 11.10 14.46 -3.04
C LYS A 72 11.58 15.03 -4.38
N GLU A 73 12.89 15.16 -4.54
CA GLU A 73 13.54 15.70 -5.73
C GLU A 73 13.38 14.78 -6.95
N ASN A 74 13.21 13.50 -6.69
CA ASN A 74 13.06 12.46 -7.73
C ASN A 74 11.59 12.11 -8.01
N LEU A 75 10.64 12.79 -7.39
CA LEU A 75 9.23 12.62 -7.69
C LEU A 75 8.94 13.13 -9.11
N VAL A 76 8.47 12.23 -9.96
CA VAL A 76 8.16 12.56 -11.37
C VAL A 76 6.71 12.96 -11.53
N LYS A 77 5.80 12.23 -10.86
CA LYS A 77 4.36 12.45 -10.99
C LYS A 77 3.61 11.91 -9.79
N TYR A 78 2.66 12.67 -9.29
CA TYR A 78 1.67 12.19 -8.33
C TYR A 78 0.56 11.43 -9.06
N LEU A 79 0.12 10.30 -8.51
CA LEU A 79 -0.85 9.40 -9.14
C LEU A 79 -2.24 9.45 -8.49
N GLY A 80 -2.38 10.13 -7.36
CA GLY A 80 -3.64 10.25 -6.63
C GLY A 80 -4.08 8.97 -5.91
N HIS A 81 -3.19 8.02 -5.67
CA HIS A 81 -3.52 6.83 -4.89
C HIS A 81 -3.09 7.01 -3.44
N ILE A 82 -4.02 6.74 -2.54
CA ILE A 82 -3.83 6.80 -1.09
C ILE A 82 -3.80 5.37 -0.55
N VAL A 83 -2.81 5.06 0.28
CA VAL A 83 -2.71 3.75 0.95
C VAL A 83 -3.09 3.92 2.41
N ILE A 84 -4.09 3.18 2.85
CA ILE A 84 -4.46 3.06 4.26
C ILE A 84 -3.93 1.73 4.77
N ASP A 85 -3.17 1.79 5.84
CA ASP A 85 -2.64 0.63 6.55
C ASP A 85 -3.43 0.42 7.85
N ILE A 86 -3.94 -0.80 8.05
CA ILE A 86 -4.53 -1.23 9.31
C ILE A 86 -3.67 -2.39 9.81
N ASP A 87 -2.96 -2.18 10.88
CA ASP A 87 -2.01 -3.13 11.46
C ASP A 87 -2.52 -3.73 12.78
N HIS A 88 -1.81 -4.73 13.29
CA HIS A 88 -2.07 -5.41 14.58
C HIS A 88 -3.45 -6.05 14.69
N LEU A 89 -3.95 -6.59 13.60
CA LEU A 89 -5.23 -7.29 13.54
C LEU A 89 -5.06 -8.78 13.89
N SER A 90 -5.97 -9.32 14.68
CA SER A 90 -6.12 -10.77 14.84
C SER A 90 -6.67 -11.42 13.56
N GLU A 91 -6.60 -12.74 13.47
CA GLU A 91 -7.20 -13.48 12.35
C GLU A 91 -8.73 -13.28 12.28
N GLU A 92 -9.39 -13.22 13.43
CA GLU A 92 -10.83 -12.98 13.55
C GLU A 92 -11.20 -11.58 13.05
N GLU A 93 -10.43 -10.56 13.46
CA GLU A 93 -10.63 -9.19 12.99
C GLU A 93 -10.40 -9.08 11.48
N LEU A 94 -9.34 -9.69 10.95
CA LEU A 94 -9.10 -9.74 9.51
C LEU A 94 -10.25 -10.41 8.76
N ALA A 95 -10.73 -11.55 9.23
CA ALA A 95 -11.85 -12.26 8.61
C ALA A 95 -13.14 -11.41 8.63
N ARG A 96 -13.37 -10.64 9.71
CA ARG A 96 -14.51 -9.75 9.84
C ARG A 96 -14.44 -8.54 8.92
N ILE A 97 -13.30 -7.86 8.86
CA ILE A 97 -13.21 -6.57 8.15
C ILE A 97 -12.94 -6.70 6.64
N LEU A 98 -12.27 -7.76 6.19
CA LEU A 98 -11.95 -7.95 4.77
C LEU A 98 -13.17 -7.89 3.84
N PRO A 99 -14.30 -8.56 4.11
CA PRO A 99 -15.51 -8.44 3.30
C PRO A 99 -16.06 -7.01 3.28
N ILE A 100 -16.02 -6.30 4.41
CA ILE A 100 -16.48 -4.91 4.53
C ILE A 100 -15.63 -3.99 3.64
N ILE A 101 -14.31 -4.13 3.73
CA ILE A 101 -13.37 -3.34 2.93
C ILE A 101 -13.55 -3.62 1.44
N ARG A 102 -13.69 -4.90 1.05
CA ARG A 102 -13.92 -5.29 -0.36
C ARG A 102 -15.24 -4.76 -0.91
N GLY A 103 -16.27 -4.66 -0.08
CA GLY A 103 -17.57 -4.09 -0.46
C GLY A 103 -17.61 -2.56 -0.51
N CYS A 104 -16.58 -1.87 0.01
CA CYS A 104 -16.53 -0.42 -0.02
C CYS A 104 -16.23 0.08 -1.44
N ARG A 105 -17.10 0.94 -1.97
CA ARG A 105 -17.00 1.49 -3.34
C ARG A 105 -15.72 2.29 -3.63
N TYR A 106 -15.02 2.73 -2.58
CA TYR A 106 -13.77 3.47 -2.70
C TYR A 106 -12.54 2.56 -2.75
N THR A 107 -12.67 1.31 -2.31
CA THR A 107 -11.58 0.34 -2.32
C THR A 107 -11.25 -0.08 -3.76
N ARG A 108 -10.05 0.26 -4.21
CA ARG A 108 -9.56 -0.17 -5.52
C ARG A 108 -8.76 -1.47 -5.44
N ILE A 109 -7.84 -1.55 -4.47
CA ILE A 109 -7.05 -2.75 -4.19
C ILE A 109 -7.06 -2.96 -2.67
N VAL A 110 -7.17 -4.20 -2.24
CA VAL A 110 -6.97 -4.60 -0.85
C VAL A 110 -6.19 -5.90 -0.78
N PHE A 111 -5.20 -5.95 0.10
CA PHE A 111 -4.41 -7.17 0.32
C PHE A 111 -3.89 -7.25 1.76
N ILE A 112 -3.65 -8.49 2.21
CA ILE A 112 -3.12 -8.75 3.56
C ILE A 112 -1.62 -8.40 3.57
N SER A 113 -1.16 -7.78 4.64
CA SER A 113 0.25 -7.45 4.84
C SER A 113 1.14 -8.71 4.88
N PRO A 114 2.43 -8.63 4.53
CA PRO A 114 3.31 -9.80 4.53
C PRO A 114 3.38 -10.54 5.87
N LYS A 115 3.28 -9.84 7.01
CA LYS A 115 3.23 -10.47 8.34
C LYS A 115 1.92 -11.22 8.62
N GLY A 116 0.88 -10.98 7.85
CA GLY A 116 -0.43 -11.62 8.04
C GLY A 116 -1.34 -10.94 9.07
N MET A 117 -0.88 -9.90 9.75
CA MET A 117 -1.58 -9.23 10.84
C MET A 117 -2.03 -7.80 10.49
N GLY A 118 -2.31 -7.56 9.24
CA GLY A 118 -2.78 -6.25 8.80
C GLY A 118 -3.27 -6.28 7.37
N VAL A 119 -3.91 -5.20 6.95
CA VAL A 119 -4.45 -5.03 5.61
C VAL A 119 -4.01 -3.70 5.03
N LYS A 120 -3.68 -3.71 3.75
CA LYS A 120 -3.38 -2.52 2.96
C LYS A 120 -4.50 -2.26 1.98
N ILE A 121 -5.01 -1.04 2.01
CA ILE A 121 -6.14 -0.60 1.19
C ILE A 121 -5.65 0.53 0.28
N VAL A 122 -5.83 0.39 -1.01
CA VAL A 122 -5.48 1.42 -2.00
C VAL A 122 -6.76 2.05 -2.52
N VAL A 123 -6.83 3.37 -2.42
CA VAL A 123 -7.96 4.20 -2.89
C VAL A 123 -7.41 5.21 -3.88
N ARG A 124 -8.14 5.46 -4.98
CA ARG A 124 -7.83 6.55 -5.91
C ARG A 124 -8.65 7.77 -5.56
N ALA A 125 -8.00 8.94 -5.48
CA ALA A 125 -8.62 10.23 -5.26
C ALA A 125 -8.12 11.27 -6.28
N CYS A 126 -8.97 12.22 -6.62
CA CYS A 126 -8.69 13.38 -7.45
C CYS A 126 -9.57 14.55 -7.01
N HIS A 127 -9.33 15.74 -7.56
CA HIS A 127 -10.25 16.86 -7.42
C HIS A 127 -11.58 16.58 -8.13
N PRO A 128 -12.66 17.36 -7.85
CA PRO A 128 -13.97 17.19 -8.49
C PRO A 128 -13.93 17.32 -10.04
N ASP A 129 -12.97 18.04 -10.57
CA ASP A 129 -12.72 18.22 -12.01
C ASP A 129 -11.77 17.14 -12.59
N GLU A 130 -11.55 16.06 -11.84
CA GLU A 130 -10.67 14.94 -12.18
C GLU A 130 -9.17 15.28 -12.26
N THR A 131 -8.76 16.50 -11.92
CA THR A 131 -7.34 16.89 -11.86
C THR A 131 -6.65 16.35 -10.61
N LEU A 132 -5.31 16.38 -10.63
CA LEU A 132 -4.45 16.06 -9.50
C LEU A 132 -3.58 17.27 -9.16
N PRO A 133 -3.18 17.44 -7.88
CA PRO A 133 -2.24 18.48 -7.51
C PRO A 133 -0.88 18.25 -8.18
N GLU A 134 -0.19 19.33 -8.52
CA GLU A 134 1.06 19.29 -9.27
C GLU A 134 2.28 19.69 -8.44
N THR A 135 2.14 20.70 -7.59
CA THR A 135 3.25 21.14 -6.73
C THR A 135 3.41 20.25 -5.50
N LEU A 136 4.63 20.13 -4.98
CA LEU A 136 4.90 19.33 -3.78
C LEU A 136 4.04 19.76 -2.58
N GLN A 137 3.77 21.06 -2.42
CA GLN A 137 2.95 21.55 -1.33
C GLN A 137 1.47 21.17 -1.51
N GLU A 138 0.94 21.34 -2.71
CA GLU A 138 -0.45 20.92 -3.03
C GLU A 138 -0.61 19.42 -2.87
N ILE A 139 0.36 18.62 -3.36
CA ILE A 139 0.37 17.16 -3.19
C ILE A 139 0.33 16.79 -1.71
N ALA A 140 1.18 17.41 -0.89
CA ALA A 140 1.23 17.13 0.53
C ALA A 140 -0.09 17.45 1.23
N ASN A 141 -0.66 18.64 0.96
CA ASN A 141 -1.93 19.08 1.54
C ASN A 141 -3.09 18.17 1.10
N PHE A 142 -3.20 17.89 -0.20
CA PHE A 142 -4.24 17.03 -0.76
C PHE A 142 -4.13 15.61 -0.18
N HIS A 143 -2.94 15.01 -0.23
CA HIS A 143 -2.71 13.67 0.26
C HIS A 143 -3.07 13.53 1.73
N HIS A 144 -2.62 14.48 2.56
CA HIS A 144 -2.95 14.49 3.99
C HIS A 144 -4.45 14.62 4.25
N ALA A 145 -5.12 15.55 3.59
CA ALA A 145 -6.56 15.78 3.77
C ALA A 145 -7.39 14.55 3.35
N VAL A 146 -7.05 13.93 2.22
CA VAL A 146 -7.74 12.73 1.73
C VAL A 146 -7.43 11.53 2.62
N TYR A 147 -6.17 11.34 3.01
CA TYR A 147 -5.76 10.27 3.92
C TYR A 147 -6.56 10.31 5.23
N THR A 148 -6.65 11.48 5.86
CA THR A 148 -7.38 11.66 7.13
C THR A 148 -8.85 11.27 7.00
N LYS A 149 -9.51 11.70 5.91
CA LYS A 149 -10.91 11.35 5.65
C LYS A 149 -11.09 9.85 5.40
N LEU A 150 -10.20 9.23 4.63
CA LEU A 150 -10.28 7.80 4.33
C LEU A 150 -9.95 6.95 5.56
N ALA A 151 -8.96 7.33 6.36
CA ALA A 151 -8.64 6.65 7.61
C ALA A 151 -9.85 6.65 8.56
N SER A 152 -10.51 7.80 8.73
CA SER A 152 -11.75 7.91 9.51
C SER A 152 -12.89 7.07 8.93
N LEU A 153 -13.06 7.07 7.61
CA LEU A 153 -14.07 6.26 6.93
C LEU A 153 -13.87 4.76 7.19
N TYR A 154 -12.66 4.25 6.97
CA TYR A 154 -12.38 2.82 7.18
C TYR A 154 -12.41 2.42 8.64
N ALA A 155 -11.98 3.29 9.56
CA ALA A 155 -12.11 3.05 11.00
C ALA A 155 -13.59 2.89 11.39
N GLN A 156 -14.47 3.78 10.92
CA GLN A 156 -15.91 3.69 11.17
C GLN A 156 -16.54 2.45 10.52
N LEU A 157 -16.23 2.18 9.24
CA LEU A 157 -16.77 1.02 8.53
C LEU A 157 -16.36 -0.31 9.19
N CYS A 158 -15.12 -0.41 9.65
CA CYS A 158 -14.57 -1.61 10.26
C CYS A 158 -14.80 -1.68 11.78
N GLN A 159 -15.31 -0.62 12.39
CA GLN A 159 -15.51 -0.50 13.85
C GLN A 159 -14.20 -0.78 14.64
N ILE A 160 -13.15 -0.07 14.28
CA ILE A 160 -11.81 -0.15 14.87
C ILE A 160 -11.31 1.23 15.26
#